data_f7ecb1099c2949c208cf22b6c75a6edb
#
_entry.id   f7ecb1099c2949c208cf22b6c75a6edb
#
_cell.length_a   1.000
_cell.length_b   1.000
_cell.length_c   1.000
_cell.angle_alpha   90.00
_cell.angle_beta   90.00
_cell.angle_gamma   90.00
#
_symmetry.space_group_name_H-M   'P 1'
#
loop_
_entity.id
_entity.type
_entity.pdbx_description
1 polymer ?
#
loop_
_entity_poly.entity_id
_entity_poly.type
_entity_poly.pdbx_seq_one_letter_code
_entity_poly.pdbx_strand_id
1 'polypeptide(L)'
;MLSNNTAISVENISKRYRIGYQEERHHTLVGSVLKLAVQPLRNVRNLRRLTKFASGEVESPDIVWALNDISFDVQRGEVIGIIGHNGAGKSTILKILSRITFPTNGRVVIKGRVGSLLEVGTGFHPELTGRENVYLNGTILGMSRTEVNRKFDEIVEFSGVAKFIDTPVKRYSSGMSVRLAFSVAAHLDPEILLVDEVLSVGDAGFQSKCIGKMQDVASQGRTVIFVSHVMQAIRNLCDRTIHIDQGRIVNDGPTQQVVRNYLTGDSENQLSERVWGDRNTQPGNSGFRLLGLRILDSDSNTAQAFRTSESIRIQIEFELDKLIHEIGVGYDLFFADGSMVYRSYHYDDIPERWPEIQLGYNRLECVIPAGMLNGGSYIVRLCVLQQDIKWILNSTPELSFDVEFDHSRSPFFFKLRRGVIAPVLEWKRSC
;
A
#
# COMPACT_ATOMS: atom_id res chain seq x y z
N MET A 1 20.22 11.82 -25.69
CA MET A 1 21.13 10.65 -25.58
C MET A 1 20.94 10.08 -24.17
N LEU A 2 20.52 8.82 -24.04
CA LEU A 2 20.39 8.18 -22.72
C LEU A 2 21.78 8.12 -22.07
N SER A 3 21.89 8.50 -20.80
CA SER A 3 23.15 8.39 -20.06
C SER A 3 23.62 6.94 -20.05
N ASN A 4 24.94 6.73 -20.01
CA ASN A 4 25.51 5.35 -19.97
C ASN A 4 25.09 4.58 -18.70
N ASN A 5 24.56 5.28 -17.69
CA ASN A 5 24.18 4.74 -16.38
C ASN A 5 22.68 4.37 -16.25
N THR A 6 21.83 4.68 -17.25
CA THR A 6 20.40 4.37 -17.22
C THR A 6 20.16 2.88 -17.48
N ALA A 7 19.51 2.19 -16.55
CA ALA A 7 19.06 0.79 -16.71
C ALA A 7 17.71 0.69 -17.41
N ILE A 8 16.75 1.55 -17.03
CA ILE A 8 15.41 1.61 -17.62
C ILE A 8 15.08 3.07 -17.95
N SER A 9 14.58 3.31 -19.16
CA SER A 9 13.99 4.58 -19.56
C SER A 9 12.58 4.37 -20.07
N VAL A 10 11.65 5.08 -19.47
CA VAL A 10 10.23 5.07 -19.79
C VAL A 10 9.86 6.44 -20.35
N GLU A 11 9.40 6.48 -21.60
CA GLU A 11 9.12 7.73 -22.31
C GLU A 11 7.67 7.77 -22.79
N ASN A 12 6.88 8.67 -22.19
CA ASN A 12 5.49 9.00 -22.54
C ASN A 12 4.58 7.77 -22.73
N ILE A 13 4.75 6.75 -21.86
CA ILE A 13 3.96 5.54 -21.99
C ILE A 13 2.52 5.77 -21.58
N SER A 14 1.62 5.28 -22.42
CA SER A 14 0.20 5.21 -22.12
C SER A 14 -0.33 3.82 -22.43
N LYS A 15 -1.27 3.35 -21.62
CA LYS A 15 -1.93 2.05 -21.80
C LYS A 15 -3.42 2.17 -21.58
N ARG A 16 -4.20 1.77 -22.57
CA ARG A 16 -5.65 1.71 -22.48
C ARG A 16 -6.15 0.27 -22.61
N TYR A 17 -7.22 -0.01 -21.92
CA TYR A 17 -7.98 -1.24 -22.04
C TYR A 17 -9.42 -0.93 -22.43
N ARG A 18 -10.04 -1.85 -23.16
CA ARG A 18 -11.46 -1.77 -23.47
C ARG A 18 -12.24 -2.65 -22.50
N ILE A 19 -13.23 -2.08 -21.81
CA ILE A 19 -14.15 -2.83 -20.93
C ILE A 19 -15.27 -3.37 -21.81
N GLY A 20 -15.61 -4.67 -21.66
CA GLY A 20 -16.73 -5.26 -22.37
C GLY A 20 -18.04 -4.65 -21.95
N TYR A 21 -18.92 -4.31 -22.90
CA TYR A 21 -20.28 -3.84 -22.65
C TYR A 21 -21.06 -4.92 -21.88
N GLN A 22 -21.69 -4.57 -20.76
CA GLN A 22 -22.75 -5.39 -20.18
C GLN A 22 -23.96 -5.32 -21.11
N GLU A 23 -24.32 -6.46 -21.71
CA GLU A 23 -25.56 -6.53 -22.50
C GLU A 23 -26.77 -6.33 -21.57
N GLU A 24 -27.59 -5.32 -21.87
CA GLU A 24 -28.89 -5.18 -21.26
C GLU A 24 -29.73 -6.44 -21.49
N ARG A 25 -30.16 -7.10 -20.43
CA ARG A 25 -31.04 -8.25 -20.47
C ARG A 25 -32.44 -7.77 -20.80
N HIS A 26 -32.85 -7.89 -22.07
CA HIS A 26 -34.26 -7.71 -22.44
C HIS A 26 -35.09 -8.89 -21.97
N HIS A 27 -36.16 -8.63 -21.23
CA HIS A 27 -37.03 -9.64 -20.63
C HIS A 27 -38.11 -10.19 -21.60
N THR A 28 -37.92 -10.17 -22.92
CA THR A 28 -38.91 -10.69 -23.90
C THR A 28 -38.38 -11.91 -24.64
N LEU A 29 -39.19 -12.99 -24.68
CA LEU A 29 -38.91 -14.27 -25.34
C LEU A 29 -38.61 -14.12 -26.85
N VAL A 30 -39.29 -13.24 -27.57
CA VAL A 30 -39.11 -12.96 -29.00
C VAL A 30 -37.75 -12.32 -29.27
N GLY A 31 -37.29 -11.44 -28.40
CA GLY A 31 -35.94 -10.85 -28.46
C GLY A 31 -34.79 -11.86 -28.27
N SER A 32 -35.06 -12.92 -27.50
CA SER A 32 -34.07 -13.97 -27.25
C SER A 32 -33.82 -14.90 -28.45
N VAL A 33 -34.85 -15.24 -29.22
CA VAL A 33 -34.73 -16.11 -30.40
C VAL A 33 -34.05 -15.40 -31.57
N LEU A 34 -34.36 -14.13 -31.81
CA LEU A 34 -33.68 -13.32 -32.83
C LEU A 34 -32.19 -13.07 -32.50
N LYS A 35 -31.86 -12.98 -31.21
CA LYS A 35 -30.45 -12.87 -30.75
C LYS A 35 -29.63 -14.12 -31.06
N LEU A 36 -30.18 -15.32 -30.87
CA LEU A 36 -29.48 -16.60 -31.13
C LEU A 36 -29.03 -16.73 -32.57
N ALA A 37 -29.78 -16.19 -33.54
CA ALA A 37 -29.42 -16.24 -34.96
C ALA A 37 -28.30 -15.22 -35.33
N VAL A 38 -28.17 -14.11 -34.63
CA VAL A 38 -27.22 -13.02 -34.93
C VAL A 38 -26.01 -13.02 -33.98
N GLN A 39 -26.06 -13.77 -32.89
CA GLN A 39 -25.02 -13.84 -31.87
C GLN A 39 -23.61 -14.20 -32.40
N PRO A 40 -23.41 -15.19 -33.31
CA PRO A 40 -22.07 -15.54 -33.75
C PRO A 40 -21.39 -14.42 -34.54
N LEU A 41 -22.13 -13.72 -35.39
CA LEU A 41 -21.62 -12.58 -36.17
C LEU A 41 -21.32 -11.36 -35.29
N ARG A 42 -22.12 -11.15 -34.27
CA ARG A 42 -21.98 -10.07 -33.30
C ARG A 42 -20.82 -10.33 -32.36
N ASN A 43 -20.62 -11.58 -31.91
CA ASN A 43 -19.46 -11.99 -31.09
C ASN A 43 -18.13 -11.85 -31.85
N VAL A 44 -18.06 -12.24 -33.10
CA VAL A 44 -16.86 -12.05 -33.95
C VAL A 44 -16.59 -10.55 -34.19
N ARG A 45 -17.62 -9.75 -34.38
CA ARG A 45 -17.48 -8.29 -34.53
C ARG A 45 -17.07 -7.63 -33.22
N ASN A 46 -17.61 -8.08 -32.09
CA ASN A 46 -17.21 -7.60 -30.75
C ASN A 46 -15.78 -8.02 -30.39
N LEU A 47 -15.38 -9.26 -30.66
CA LEU A 47 -14.02 -9.72 -30.51
C LEU A 47 -13.02 -8.92 -31.38
N ARG A 48 -13.38 -8.61 -32.64
CA ARG A 48 -12.56 -7.73 -33.48
C ARG A 48 -12.51 -6.28 -32.98
N ARG A 49 -13.57 -5.79 -32.36
CA ARG A 49 -13.58 -4.45 -31.72
C ARG A 49 -12.72 -4.42 -30.46
N LEU A 50 -12.66 -5.50 -29.68
CA LEU A 50 -11.83 -5.59 -28.48
C LEU A 50 -10.32 -5.61 -28.82
N THR A 51 -9.95 -6.08 -30.01
CA THR A 51 -8.55 -6.23 -30.44
C THR A 51 -8.04 -5.10 -31.33
N LYS A 52 -8.91 -4.29 -31.93
CA LYS A 52 -8.51 -3.20 -32.83
C LYS A 52 -9.10 -1.87 -32.38
N PHE A 53 -8.23 -0.92 -32.09
CA PHE A 53 -8.62 0.47 -31.88
C PHE A 53 -8.63 1.20 -33.21
N ALA A 54 -9.75 1.82 -33.60
CA ALA A 54 -9.78 2.68 -34.77
C ALA A 54 -9.02 3.98 -34.50
N SER A 55 -8.30 4.48 -35.49
CA SER A 55 -7.59 5.75 -35.42
C SER A 55 -8.62 6.88 -35.20
N GLY A 56 -8.67 7.48 -34.01
CA GLY A 56 -9.60 8.55 -33.65
C GLY A 56 -10.56 8.25 -32.50
N GLU A 57 -10.67 7.00 -32.00
CA GLU A 57 -11.47 6.70 -30.79
C GLU A 57 -10.66 7.09 -29.52
N VAL A 58 -10.70 8.35 -29.12
CA VAL A 58 -9.98 8.85 -27.94
C VAL A 58 -10.85 8.80 -26.69
N GLU A 59 -12.16 8.95 -26.81
CA GLU A 59 -13.12 9.00 -25.71
C GLU A 59 -14.36 8.15 -26.02
N SER A 60 -14.36 6.94 -25.54
CA SER A 60 -15.52 6.06 -25.54
C SER A 60 -15.72 5.55 -24.10
N PRO A 61 -16.95 5.48 -23.57
CA PRO A 61 -17.22 5.08 -22.18
C PRO A 61 -16.78 3.65 -21.86
N ASP A 62 -16.42 2.88 -22.88
CA ASP A 62 -15.88 1.53 -22.78
C ASP A 62 -14.34 1.47 -22.76
N ILE A 63 -13.64 2.62 -22.76
CA ILE A 63 -12.19 2.72 -22.72
C ILE A 63 -11.74 3.22 -21.34
N VAL A 64 -10.84 2.48 -20.71
CA VAL A 64 -10.18 2.87 -19.46
C VAL A 64 -8.68 3.02 -19.72
N TRP A 65 -8.16 4.19 -19.35
CA TRP A 65 -6.74 4.45 -19.35
C TRP A 65 -6.13 3.94 -18.05
N ALA A 66 -5.37 2.86 -18.14
CA ALA A 66 -4.63 2.31 -17.01
C ALA A 66 -3.33 3.07 -16.75
N LEU A 67 -2.72 3.63 -17.80
CA LEU A 67 -1.57 4.52 -17.75
C LEU A 67 -1.78 5.66 -18.75
N ASN A 68 -1.39 6.87 -18.37
CA ASN A 68 -1.58 8.07 -19.18
C ASN A 68 -0.36 8.98 -19.06
N ASP A 69 0.50 8.97 -20.09
CA ASP A 69 1.67 9.82 -20.24
C ASP A 69 2.69 9.70 -19.09
N ILE A 70 3.12 8.47 -18.80
CA ILE A 70 4.12 8.19 -17.75
C ILE A 70 5.53 8.25 -18.33
N SER A 71 6.41 9.02 -17.69
CA SER A 71 7.84 9.13 -18.02
C SER A 71 8.69 9.14 -16.77
N PHE A 72 9.69 8.26 -16.69
CA PHE A 72 10.72 8.23 -15.65
C PHE A 72 11.92 7.39 -16.09
N ASP A 73 13.06 7.63 -15.45
CA ASP A 73 14.28 6.88 -15.66
C ASP A 73 14.70 6.16 -14.37
N VAL A 74 15.31 4.98 -14.49
CA VAL A 74 15.91 4.24 -13.39
C VAL A 74 17.39 4.03 -13.68
N GLN A 75 18.24 4.40 -12.73
CA GLN A 75 19.68 4.26 -12.88
C GLN A 75 20.12 2.81 -12.54
N ARG A 76 21.28 2.41 -13.02
CA ARG A 76 21.85 1.11 -12.62
C ARG A 76 22.18 1.09 -11.14
N GLY A 77 21.75 0.02 -10.46
CA GLY A 77 21.92 -0.13 -9.02
C GLY A 77 20.92 0.66 -8.17
N GLU A 78 19.99 1.40 -8.79
CA GLU A 78 18.95 2.14 -8.07
C GLU A 78 17.84 1.20 -7.62
N VAL A 79 17.36 1.42 -6.38
CA VAL A 79 16.20 0.72 -5.81
C VAL A 79 15.05 1.71 -5.71
N ILE A 80 14.04 1.56 -6.55
CA ILE A 80 12.89 2.46 -6.56
C ILE A 80 11.62 1.76 -6.08
N GLY A 81 10.79 2.50 -5.33
CA GLY A 81 9.44 2.10 -4.97
C GLY A 81 8.40 2.65 -5.95
N ILE A 82 7.34 1.90 -6.22
CA ILE A 82 6.14 2.40 -6.91
C ILE A 82 4.95 2.19 -5.98
N ILE A 83 4.30 3.27 -5.59
CA ILE A 83 3.14 3.26 -4.69
C ILE A 83 1.92 3.87 -5.37
N GLY A 84 0.74 3.68 -4.77
CA GLY A 84 -0.54 4.19 -5.24
C GLY A 84 -1.70 3.29 -4.86
N HIS A 85 -2.93 3.77 -4.99
CA HIS A 85 -4.15 3.01 -4.69
C HIS A 85 -4.36 1.81 -5.63
N ASN A 86 -5.27 0.90 -5.25
CA ASN A 86 -5.68 -0.19 -6.14
C ASN A 86 -6.32 0.38 -7.40
N GLY A 87 -5.86 -0.10 -8.57
CA GLY A 87 -6.29 0.44 -9.86
C GLY A 87 -5.49 1.65 -10.37
N ALA A 88 -4.52 2.18 -9.61
CA ALA A 88 -3.70 3.33 -10.01
C ALA A 88 -2.81 3.07 -11.26
N GLY A 89 -2.60 1.81 -11.67
CA GLY A 89 -1.78 1.47 -12.83
C GLY A 89 -0.48 0.71 -12.49
N LYS A 90 -0.16 0.49 -11.21
CA LYS A 90 1.09 -0.16 -10.75
C LYS A 90 1.38 -1.51 -11.42
N SER A 91 0.43 -2.44 -11.39
CA SER A 91 0.61 -3.75 -12.04
C SER A 91 0.65 -3.65 -13.56
N THR A 92 0.06 -2.63 -14.16
CA THR A 92 0.14 -2.40 -15.60
C THR A 92 1.54 -1.98 -16.01
N ILE A 93 2.18 -1.09 -15.25
CA ILE A 93 3.56 -0.67 -15.56
C ILE A 93 4.53 -1.84 -15.39
N LEU A 94 4.38 -2.66 -14.32
CA LEU A 94 5.21 -3.86 -14.17
C LEU A 94 5.04 -4.85 -15.34
N LYS A 95 3.80 -5.07 -15.81
CA LYS A 95 3.54 -5.93 -16.98
C LYS A 95 4.19 -5.40 -18.27
N ILE A 96 4.29 -4.08 -18.43
CA ILE A 96 4.99 -3.47 -19.55
C ILE A 96 6.50 -3.68 -19.42
N LEU A 97 7.07 -3.41 -18.23
CA LEU A 97 8.49 -3.60 -17.97
C LEU A 97 8.92 -5.08 -18.07
N SER A 98 8.04 -6.01 -17.69
CA SER A 98 8.25 -7.46 -17.86
C SER A 98 8.01 -7.95 -19.30
N ARG A 99 7.64 -7.07 -20.24
CA ARG A 99 7.28 -7.39 -21.62
C ARG A 99 6.09 -8.35 -21.79
N ILE A 100 5.25 -8.49 -20.76
CA ILE A 100 4.00 -9.28 -20.79
C ILE A 100 2.96 -8.55 -21.66
N THR A 101 2.96 -7.21 -21.64
CA THR A 101 2.08 -6.40 -22.48
C THR A 101 2.85 -5.22 -23.07
N PHE A 102 2.40 -4.75 -24.25
CA PHE A 102 2.99 -3.57 -24.88
C PHE A 102 2.23 -2.29 -24.48
N PRO A 103 2.89 -1.15 -24.40
CA PRO A 103 2.21 0.13 -24.24
C PRO A 103 1.34 0.43 -25.47
N THR A 104 0.31 1.26 -25.32
CA THR A 104 -0.49 1.77 -26.44
C THR A 104 0.25 2.88 -27.17
N ASN A 105 0.90 3.79 -26.40
CA ASN A 105 1.75 4.85 -26.90
C ASN A 105 3.03 4.90 -26.08
N GLY A 106 4.06 5.59 -26.62
CA GLY A 106 5.35 5.75 -25.97
C GLY A 106 6.28 4.55 -26.14
N ARG A 107 7.41 4.58 -25.46
CA ARG A 107 8.41 3.51 -25.53
C ARG A 107 9.08 3.26 -24.19
N VAL A 108 9.58 2.04 -24.02
CA VAL A 108 10.42 1.64 -22.90
C VAL A 108 11.73 1.08 -23.42
N VAL A 109 12.84 1.56 -22.91
CA VAL A 109 14.18 1.06 -23.19
C VAL A 109 14.73 0.42 -21.93
N ILE A 110 15.13 -0.85 -22.02
CA ILE A 110 15.67 -1.63 -20.90
C ILE A 110 17.03 -2.18 -21.30
N LYS A 111 18.05 -1.92 -20.49
CA LYS A 111 19.42 -2.37 -20.71
C LYS A 111 19.80 -3.40 -19.64
N GLY A 112 19.64 -4.68 -19.95
CA GLY A 112 19.94 -5.81 -19.08
C GLY A 112 18.86 -6.87 -19.06
N ARG A 113 19.11 -7.99 -18.36
CA ARG A 113 18.17 -9.07 -18.13
C ARG A 113 17.19 -8.68 -17.04
N VAL A 114 15.90 -8.79 -17.34
CA VAL A 114 14.82 -8.53 -16.40
C VAL A 114 14.37 -9.84 -15.75
N GLY A 115 14.35 -9.90 -14.43
CA GLY A 115 13.67 -10.93 -13.65
C GLY A 115 12.41 -10.34 -13.04
N SER A 116 11.30 -11.06 -13.11
CA SER A 116 10.03 -10.59 -12.57
C SER A 116 9.46 -11.58 -11.56
N LEU A 117 9.08 -11.07 -10.40
CA LEU A 117 8.38 -11.86 -9.39
C LEU A 117 6.84 -11.79 -9.53
N LEU A 118 6.33 -11.18 -10.62
CA LEU A 118 4.88 -11.08 -10.90
C LEU A 118 4.19 -12.43 -11.07
N GLU A 119 4.92 -13.43 -11.55
CA GLU A 119 4.38 -14.74 -11.93
C GLU A 119 4.89 -15.85 -11.01
N VAL A 120 5.16 -15.54 -9.74
CA VAL A 120 5.58 -16.54 -8.76
C VAL A 120 4.53 -17.65 -8.66
N GLY A 121 4.97 -18.89 -8.94
CA GLY A 121 4.11 -20.09 -8.94
C GLY A 121 3.42 -20.40 -10.26
N THR A 122 3.48 -19.53 -11.27
CA THR A 122 3.08 -19.89 -12.62
C THR A 122 4.11 -20.88 -13.20
N GLY A 123 3.62 -21.94 -13.83
CA GLY A 123 4.49 -22.99 -14.42
C GLY A 123 4.81 -24.15 -13.48
N PHE A 124 4.33 -24.18 -12.22
CA PHE A 124 4.41 -25.38 -11.41
C PHE A 124 3.46 -26.45 -11.96
N HIS A 125 4.02 -27.64 -12.24
CA HIS A 125 3.24 -28.76 -12.70
C HIS A 125 2.87 -29.66 -11.50
N PRO A 126 1.59 -29.92 -11.26
CA PRO A 126 1.14 -30.64 -10.06
C PRO A 126 1.62 -32.09 -9.97
N GLU A 127 1.85 -32.75 -11.11
CA GLU A 127 2.32 -34.14 -11.14
C GLU A 127 3.83 -34.27 -10.94
N LEU A 128 4.60 -33.21 -11.13
CA LEU A 128 6.04 -33.19 -10.90
C LEU A 128 6.35 -33.01 -9.43
N THR A 129 7.50 -33.55 -9.00
CA THR A 129 8.05 -33.36 -7.66
C THR A 129 8.47 -31.91 -7.44
N GLY A 130 8.67 -31.51 -6.18
CA GLY A 130 9.22 -30.20 -5.85
C GLY A 130 10.56 -29.96 -6.56
N ARG A 131 11.44 -30.97 -6.58
CA ARG A 131 12.73 -30.93 -7.28
C ARG A 131 12.57 -30.61 -8.76
N GLU A 132 11.76 -31.37 -9.46
CA GLU A 132 11.52 -31.17 -10.90
C GLU A 132 10.89 -29.80 -11.18
N ASN A 133 10.00 -29.33 -10.31
CA ASN A 133 9.42 -27.99 -10.40
C ASN A 133 10.46 -26.89 -10.19
N VAL A 134 11.45 -27.04 -9.31
CA VAL A 134 12.56 -26.08 -9.15
C VAL A 134 13.31 -25.92 -10.48
N TYR A 135 13.64 -27.04 -11.16
CA TYR A 135 14.30 -26.97 -12.47
C TYR A 135 13.42 -26.36 -13.56
N LEU A 136 12.16 -26.80 -13.62
CA LEU A 136 11.19 -26.29 -14.59
C LEU A 136 10.98 -24.78 -14.42
N ASN A 137 10.65 -24.36 -13.22
CA ASN A 137 10.35 -22.97 -12.91
C ASN A 137 11.62 -22.09 -13.03
N GLY A 138 12.77 -22.53 -12.57
CA GLY A 138 14.04 -21.84 -12.76
C GLY A 138 14.34 -21.60 -14.25
N THR A 139 14.09 -22.59 -15.10
CA THR A 139 14.29 -22.46 -16.54
C THR A 139 13.28 -21.48 -17.16
N ILE A 140 12.00 -21.55 -16.78
CA ILE A 140 10.96 -20.59 -17.24
C ILE A 140 11.34 -19.16 -16.86
N LEU A 141 11.88 -18.96 -15.66
CA LEU A 141 12.33 -17.65 -15.18
C LEU A 141 13.69 -17.22 -15.75
N GLY A 142 14.28 -18.02 -16.63
CA GLY A 142 15.49 -17.69 -17.38
C GLY A 142 16.80 -18.08 -16.70
N MET A 143 16.78 -18.98 -15.70
CA MET A 143 18.00 -19.60 -15.18
C MET A 143 18.50 -20.69 -16.12
N SER A 144 19.80 -20.76 -16.31
CA SER A 144 20.43 -21.93 -16.93
C SER A 144 20.38 -23.13 -15.96
N ARG A 145 20.42 -24.35 -16.52
CA ARG A 145 20.46 -25.57 -15.70
C ARG A 145 21.64 -25.58 -14.71
N THR A 146 22.76 -25.00 -15.11
CA THR A 146 23.97 -24.86 -14.29
C THR A 146 23.74 -23.92 -13.11
N GLU A 147 23.02 -22.81 -13.33
CA GLU A 147 22.62 -21.88 -12.26
C GLU A 147 21.67 -22.53 -11.27
N VAL A 148 20.66 -23.27 -11.77
CA VAL A 148 19.73 -24.00 -10.91
C VAL A 148 20.48 -25.02 -10.06
N ASN A 149 21.38 -25.83 -10.66
CA ASN A 149 22.18 -26.80 -9.93
C ASN A 149 23.00 -26.15 -8.81
N ARG A 150 23.66 -25.03 -9.10
CA ARG A 150 24.49 -24.33 -8.12
C ARG A 150 23.69 -23.79 -6.93
N LYS A 151 22.44 -23.35 -7.16
CA LYS A 151 21.59 -22.70 -6.16
C LYS A 151 20.53 -23.62 -5.56
N PHE A 152 20.49 -24.88 -5.99
CA PHE A 152 19.42 -25.80 -5.64
C PHE A 152 19.26 -25.97 -4.13
N ASP A 153 20.34 -26.22 -3.43
CA ASP A 153 20.32 -26.47 -1.98
C ASP A 153 19.89 -25.21 -1.21
N GLU A 154 20.35 -24.02 -1.62
CA GLU A 154 19.93 -22.72 -1.06
C GLU A 154 18.44 -22.48 -1.27
N ILE A 155 17.92 -22.75 -2.48
CA ILE A 155 16.51 -22.63 -2.81
C ILE A 155 15.66 -23.53 -1.90
N VAL A 156 16.06 -24.79 -1.77
CA VAL A 156 15.33 -25.78 -0.97
C VAL A 156 15.34 -25.42 0.52
N GLU A 157 16.49 -25.01 1.04
CA GLU A 157 16.64 -24.57 2.42
C GLU A 157 15.80 -23.33 2.72
N PHE A 158 15.85 -22.33 1.85
CA PHE A 158 15.09 -21.09 1.98
C PHE A 158 13.58 -21.37 2.03
N SER A 159 13.09 -22.27 1.17
CA SER A 159 11.67 -22.65 1.10
C SER A 159 11.15 -23.36 2.35
N GLY A 160 12.02 -24.05 3.07
CA GLY A 160 11.67 -24.89 4.22
C GLY A 160 10.91 -26.17 3.88
N VAL A 161 10.87 -26.60 2.61
CA VAL A 161 10.16 -27.81 2.16
C VAL A 161 11.09 -29.00 1.89
N ALA A 162 12.33 -28.98 2.39
CA ALA A 162 13.37 -29.98 2.13
C ALA A 162 12.88 -31.43 2.31
N LYS A 163 12.10 -31.71 3.36
CA LYS A 163 11.55 -33.05 3.64
C LYS A 163 10.60 -33.56 2.55
N PHE A 164 10.02 -32.68 1.76
CA PHE A 164 8.99 -33.00 0.77
C PHE A 164 9.48 -32.80 -0.66
N ILE A 165 10.76 -32.45 -0.88
CA ILE A 165 11.27 -32.01 -2.16
C ILE A 165 11.09 -33.05 -3.29
N ASP A 166 11.11 -34.32 -2.97
CA ASP A 166 10.91 -35.43 -3.89
C ASP A 166 9.46 -35.94 -3.95
N THR A 167 8.52 -35.20 -3.32
CA THR A 167 7.08 -35.47 -3.36
C THR A 167 6.41 -34.64 -4.46
N PRO A 168 5.42 -35.20 -5.22
CA PRO A 168 4.65 -34.43 -6.21
C PRO A 168 3.94 -33.24 -5.58
N VAL A 169 4.00 -32.07 -6.28
CA VAL A 169 3.49 -30.79 -5.75
C VAL A 169 1.97 -30.81 -5.51
N LYS A 170 1.21 -31.66 -6.20
CA LYS A 170 -0.22 -31.88 -5.88
C LYS A 170 -0.51 -32.28 -4.43
N ARG A 171 0.50 -32.80 -3.71
CA ARG A 171 0.41 -33.17 -2.29
C ARG A 171 0.88 -32.06 -1.35
N TYR A 172 1.36 -30.96 -1.88
CA TYR A 172 1.77 -29.81 -1.07
C TYR A 172 0.55 -29.03 -0.58
N SER A 173 0.68 -28.36 0.55
CA SER A 173 -0.25 -27.30 0.89
C SER A 173 -0.03 -26.11 -0.05
N SER A 174 -1.05 -25.24 -0.20
CA SER A 174 -0.91 -24.02 -0.99
C SER A 174 0.28 -23.16 -0.54
N GLY A 175 0.49 -23.06 0.79
CA GLY A 175 1.64 -22.36 1.35
C GLY A 175 2.99 -22.97 0.98
N MET A 176 3.12 -24.31 0.97
CA MET A 176 4.35 -24.99 0.56
C MET A 176 4.69 -24.74 -0.90
N SER A 177 3.70 -24.82 -1.79
CA SER A 177 3.88 -24.58 -3.22
C SER A 177 4.33 -23.17 -3.49
N VAL A 178 3.70 -22.18 -2.86
CA VAL A 178 4.03 -20.78 -3.04
C VAL A 178 5.41 -20.45 -2.44
N ARG A 179 5.75 -20.99 -1.27
CA ARG A 179 7.08 -20.82 -0.66
C ARG A 179 8.18 -21.37 -1.55
N LEU A 180 8.01 -22.56 -2.14
CA LEU A 180 8.99 -23.12 -3.06
C LEU A 180 9.12 -22.29 -4.33
N ALA A 181 8.01 -21.87 -4.93
CA ALA A 181 8.02 -21.03 -6.12
C ALA A 181 8.71 -19.68 -5.88
N PHE A 182 8.39 -19.03 -4.76
CA PHE A 182 9.05 -17.79 -4.37
C PHE A 182 10.55 -17.99 -4.13
N SER A 183 10.94 -19.12 -3.53
CA SER A 183 12.35 -19.43 -3.29
C SER A 183 13.16 -19.53 -4.58
N VAL A 184 12.58 -20.14 -5.63
CA VAL A 184 13.22 -20.14 -6.97
C VAL A 184 13.40 -18.72 -7.49
N ALA A 185 12.32 -17.92 -7.45
CA ALA A 185 12.30 -16.56 -7.97
C ALA A 185 13.24 -15.61 -7.18
N ALA A 186 13.33 -15.75 -5.85
CA ALA A 186 14.21 -14.96 -5.00
C ALA A 186 15.71 -15.26 -5.20
N HIS A 187 16.03 -16.39 -5.84
CA HIS A 187 17.40 -16.78 -6.17
C HIS A 187 17.78 -16.49 -7.64
N LEU A 188 16.93 -15.77 -8.38
CA LEU A 188 17.32 -15.23 -9.68
C LEU A 188 18.46 -14.21 -9.51
N ASP A 189 19.30 -14.13 -10.52
CA ASP A 189 20.41 -13.15 -10.61
C ASP A 189 20.26 -12.25 -11.86
N PRO A 190 19.16 -11.51 -12.02
CA PRO A 190 19.02 -10.56 -13.11
C PRO A 190 19.73 -9.25 -12.77
N GLU A 191 20.06 -8.44 -13.79
CA GLU A 191 20.54 -7.08 -13.61
C GLU A 191 19.44 -6.14 -13.13
N ILE A 192 18.18 -6.45 -13.48
CA ILE A 192 16.97 -5.69 -13.12
C ILE A 192 15.95 -6.64 -12.54
N LEU A 193 15.51 -6.38 -11.30
CA LEU A 193 14.53 -7.18 -10.61
C LEU A 193 13.21 -6.39 -10.43
N LEU A 194 12.11 -6.97 -10.88
CA LEU A 194 10.77 -6.41 -10.69
C LEU A 194 10.05 -7.21 -9.61
N VAL A 195 9.67 -6.54 -8.54
CA VAL A 195 9.02 -7.14 -7.36
C VAL A 195 7.62 -6.56 -7.21
N ASP A 196 6.59 -7.40 -7.24
CA ASP A 196 5.20 -7.03 -6.97
C ASP A 196 4.83 -7.40 -5.53
N GLU A 197 3.63 -7.06 -5.09
CA GLU A 197 3.00 -7.30 -3.77
C GLU A 197 3.16 -8.74 -3.22
N VAL A 198 3.76 -9.64 -3.99
CA VAL A 198 3.97 -11.07 -3.68
C VAL A 198 4.78 -11.32 -2.39
N LEU A 199 5.40 -10.29 -1.79
CA LEU A 199 6.08 -10.40 -0.48
C LEU A 199 5.11 -10.67 0.69
N SER A 200 3.81 -10.54 0.49
CA SER A 200 2.78 -10.88 1.49
C SER A 200 2.47 -12.38 1.58
N VAL A 201 3.21 -13.21 0.85
CA VAL A 201 2.97 -14.65 0.74
C VAL A 201 3.67 -15.42 1.87
N GLY A 202 2.95 -16.41 2.42
CA GLY A 202 3.46 -17.27 3.49
C GLY A 202 3.18 -16.72 4.89
N ASP A 203 3.81 -17.32 5.88
CA ASP A 203 3.73 -16.86 7.27
C ASP A 203 4.69 -15.69 7.54
N ALA A 204 4.54 -15.00 8.67
CA ALA A 204 5.35 -13.85 9.05
C ALA A 204 6.86 -14.16 9.07
N GLY A 205 7.24 -15.39 9.42
CA GLY A 205 8.64 -15.82 9.42
C GLY A 205 9.22 -15.91 8.00
N PHE A 206 8.43 -16.43 7.05
CA PHE A 206 8.84 -16.50 5.66
C PHE A 206 8.86 -15.12 4.99
N GLN A 207 7.87 -14.26 5.29
CA GLN A 207 7.85 -12.87 4.83
C GLN A 207 9.11 -12.11 5.26
N SER A 208 9.53 -12.26 6.53
CA SER A 208 10.77 -11.65 7.03
C SER A 208 12.02 -12.13 6.27
N LYS A 209 12.09 -13.43 5.95
CA LYS A 209 13.18 -13.99 5.11
C LYS A 209 13.17 -13.40 3.70
N CYS A 210 11.99 -13.23 3.10
CA CYS A 210 11.83 -12.63 1.77
C CYS A 210 12.33 -11.19 1.74
N ILE A 211 11.94 -10.38 2.72
CA ILE A 211 12.40 -9.00 2.85
C ILE A 211 13.93 -8.94 3.04
N GLY A 212 14.48 -9.79 3.92
CA GLY A 212 15.94 -9.88 4.11
C GLY A 212 16.67 -10.22 2.81
N LYS A 213 16.17 -11.21 2.05
CA LYS A 213 16.77 -11.57 0.75
C LYS A 213 16.71 -10.43 -0.27
N MET A 214 15.63 -9.62 -0.27
CA MET A 214 15.53 -8.45 -1.14
C MET A 214 16.52 -7.35 -0.73
N GLN A 215 16.78 -7.17 0.58
CA GLN A 215 17.81 -6.25 1.07
C GLN A 215 19.22 -6.68 0.60
N ASP A 216 19.50 -7.98 0.66
CA ASP A 216 20.78 -8.53 0.17
C ASP A 216 20.94 -8.26 -1.33
N VAL A 217 19.90 -8.48 -2.12
CA VAL A 217 19.89 -8.22 -3.57
C VAL A 217 20.10 -6.74 -3.87
N ALA A 218 19.44 -5.85 -3.14
CA ALA A 218 19.59 -4.40 -3.27
C ALA A 218 21.04 -3.95 -2.91
N SER A 219 21.60 -4.48 -1.81
CA SER A 219 22.95 -4.14 -1.35
C SER A 219 24.06 -4.59 -2.32
N GLN A 220 23.78 -5.56 -3.20
CA GLN A 220 24.70 -6.01 -4.25
C GLN A 220 24.75 -5.08 -5.47
N GLY A 221 24.09 -3.90 -5.41
CA GLY A 221 24.10 -2.91 -6.49
C GLY A 221 23.25 -3.28 -7.70
N ARG A 222 22.22 -4.12 -7.52
CA ARG A 222 21.23 -4.46 -8.56
C ARG A 222 20.16 -3.42 -8.65
N THR A 223 19.64 -3.23 -9.86
CA THR A 223 18.50 -2.35 -10.07
C THR A 223 17.21 -3.06 -9.65
N VAL A 224 16.44 -2.48 -8.75
CA VAL A 224 15.19 -3.08 -8.25
C VAL A 224 14.03 -2.11 -8.39
N ILE A 225 12.93 -2.57 -8.96
CA ILE A 225 11.64 -1.87 -8.92
C ILE A 225 10.71 -2.62 -8.00
N PHE A 226 10.30 -1.95 -6.93
CA PHE A 226 9.50 -2.51 -5.86
C PHE A 226 8.09 -1.93 -5.88
N VAL A 227 7.08 -2.76 -6.08
CA VAL A 227 5.68 -2.36 -5.97
C VAL A 227 5.09 -2.95 -4.72
N SER A 228 4.63 -2.13 -3.79
CA SER A 228 4.02 -2.60 -2.56
C SER A 228 3.01 -1.59 -2.02
N HIS A 229 2.00 -2.09 -1.32
CA HIS A 229 1.11 -1.31 -0.48
C HIS A 229 1.61 -1.25 0.98
N VAL A 230 2.68 -2.00 1.33
CA VAL A 230 3.29 -1.99 2.66
C VAL A 230 4.35 -0.89 2.71
N MET A 231 3.96 0.29 3.19
CA MET A 231 4.82 1.49 3.19
C MET A 231 6.11 1.31 3.99
N GLN A 232 6.08 0.46 5.03
CA GLN A 232 7.28 0.14 5.81
C GLN A 232 8.34 -0.58 4.96
N ALA A 233 7.93 -1.51 4.09
CA ALA A 233 8.85 -2.19 3.18
C ALA A 233 9.46 -1.20 2.17
N ILE A 234 8.65 -0.31 1.60
CA ILE A 234 9.11 0.75 0.69
C ILE A 234 10.13 1.66 1.37
N ARG A 235 9.85 2.13 2.60
CA ARG A 235 10.78 2.99 3.36
C ARG A 235 12.11 2.33 3.70
N ASN A 236 12.09 1.01 3.96
CA ASN A 236 13.29 0.27 4.35
C ASN A 236 14.16 -0.17 3.17
N LEU A 237 13.57 -0.27 1.97
CA LEU A 237 14.23 -0.84 0.79
C LEU A 237 14.56 0.19 -0.28
N CYS A 238 13.80 1.27 -0.39
CA CYS A 238 13.88 2.20 -1.51
C CYS A 238 14.38 3.57 -1.07
N ASP A 239 15.31 4.15 -1.82
CA ASP A 239 15.76 5.53 -1.60
C ASP A 239 14.86 6.54 -2.32
N ARG A 240 14.29 6.14 -3.47
CA ARG A 240 13.39 6.92 -4.30
C ARG A 240 12.08 6.18 -4.51
N THR A 241 10.99 6.92 -4.54
CA THR A 241 9.65 6.37 -4.74
C THR A 241 8.87 7.21 -5.75
N ILE A 242 8.10 6.53 -6.60
CA ILE A 242 7.19 7.11 -7.56
C ILE A 242 5.76 6.82 -7.10
N HIS A 243 4.98 7.86 -6.88
CA HIS A 243 3.55 7.75 -6.59
C HIS A 243 2.75 7.85 -7.88
N ILE A 244 1.96 6.81 -8.17
CA ILE A 244 1.07 6.76 -9.32
C ILE A 244 -0.37 6.83 -8.83
N ASP A 245 -1.13 7.78 -9.38
CA ASP A 245 -2.58 7.85 -9.19
C ASP A 245 -3.30 8.06 -10.53
N GLN A 246 -4.41 7.36 -10.72
CA GLN A 246 -5.23 7.38 -11.94
C GLN A 246 -4.39 7.28 -13.24
N GLY A 247 -3.36 6.43 -13.21
CA GLY A 247 -2.48 6.19 -14.35
C GLY A 247 -1.46 7.29 -14.64
N ARG A 248 -1.26 8.26 -13.74
CA ARG A 248 -0.28 9.36 -13.87
C ARG A 248 0.70 9.36 -12.72
N ILE A 249 1.91 9.87 -12.95
CA ILE A 249 2.85 10.17 -11.86
C ILE A 249 2.39 11.45 -11.19
N VAL A 250 2.08 11.36 -9.90
CA VAL A 250 1.72 12.50 -9.06
C VAL A 250 2.94 13.03 -8.33
N ASN A 251 3.80 12.12 -7.86
CA ASN A 251 4.99 12.51 -7.11
C ASN A 251 6.15 11.55 -7.44
N ASP A 252 7.37 12.08 -7.53
CA ASP A 252 8.60 11.33 -7.79
C ASP A 252 9.74 11.99 -7.01
N GLY A 253 10.37 11.27 -6.10
CA GLY A 253 11.42 11.82 -5.26
C GLY A 253 11.86 10.91 -4.10
N PRO A 254 12.52 11.48 -3.09
CA PRO A 254 12.96 10.74 -1.91
C PRO A 254 11.81 10.00 -1.24
N THR A 255 12.03 8.71 -0.91
CA THR A 255 10.99 7.81 -0.40
C THR A 255 10.23 8.38 0.79
N GLN A 256 10.94 8.95 1.76
CA GLN A 256 10.30 9.47 2.97
C GLN A 256 9.29 10.58 2.65
N GLN A 257 9.63 11.46 1.71
CA GLN A 257 8.78 12.57 1.30
C GLN A 257 7.57 12.07 0.50
N VAL A 258 7.79 11.19 -0.49
CA VAL A 258 6.73 10.69 -1.35
C VAL A 258 5.73 9.82 -0.57
N VAL A 259 6.23 8.94 0.31
CA VAL A 259 5.37 8.12 1.17
C VAL A 259 4.60 8.97 2.16
N ARG A 260 5.21 10.01 2.73
CA ARG A 260 4.51 10.98 3.58
C ARG A 260 3.35 11.64 2.83
N ASN A 261 3.64 12.23 1.65
CA ASN A 261 2.61 12.88 0.83
C ASN A 261 1.48 11.92 0.44
N TYR A 262 1.81 10.67 0.11
CA TYR A 262 0.83 9.63 -0.21
C TYR A 262 -0.09 9.30 0.97
N LEU A 263 0.45 9.21 2.19
CA LEU A 263 -0.32 8.87 3.38
C LEU A 263 -1.14 10.04 3.93
N THR A 264 -0.63 11.27 3.77
CA THR A 264 -1.34 12.49 4.21
C THR A 264 -2.32 13.01 3.16
N GLY A 265 -2.33 12.45 1.94
CA GLY A 265 -2.99 13.01 0.76
C GLY A 265 -2.24 14.23 0.22
N ASP A 266 -2.47 14.57 -1.07
CA ASP A 266 -1.93 15.79 -1.72
C ASP A 266 -2.55 17.08 -1.17
N SER A 267 -3.10 17.04 0.01
CA SER A 267 -3.59 18.25 0.68
C SER A 267 -2.38 19.07 1.07
N GLU A 268 -2.23 20.23 0.49
CA GLU A 268 -1.40 21.36 0.96
C GLU A 268 -1.72 21.79 2.41
N ASN A 269 -2.50 20.99 3.11
CA ASN A 269 -2.99 21.18 4.45
C ASN A 269 -2.49 20.05 5.38
N GLN A 270 -1.23 20.15 5.80
CA GLN A 270 -0.89 19.65 7.14
C GLN A 270 -1.61 20.58 8.14
N LEU A 271 -2.90 20.35 8.33
CA LEU A 271 -3.67 21.12 9.27
C LEU A 271 -3.57 20.45 10.62
N SER A 272 -3.02 21.15 11.60
CA SER A 272 -3.21 20.84 13.01
C SER A 272 -4.61 21.19 13.52
N GLU A 273 -5.40 21.81 12.66
CA GLU A 273 -6.75 22.28 12.93
C GLU A 273 -7.65 22.16 11.70
N ARG A 274 -8.90 21.74 11.93
CA ARG A 274 -9.97 21.77 10.94
C ARG A 274 -11.26 22.25 11.61
N VAL A 275 -11.79 23.38 11.14
CA VAL A 275 -13.02 23.99 11.66
C VAL A 275 -14.03 24.16 10.52
N TRP A 276 -15.27 23.78 10.76
CA TRP A 276 -16.36 23.87 9.79
C TRP A 276 -17.34 24.94 10.23
N GLY A 277 -17.28 26.11 9.59
CA GLY A 277 -18.20 27.25 9.89
C GLY A 277 -19.56 27.14 9.19
N ASP A 278 -19.64 26.46 8.04
CA ASP A 278 -20.89 26.31 7.28
C ASP A 278 -21.56 24.97 7.59
N ARG A 279 -22.82 25.05 7.99
CA ARG A 279 -23.69 23.91 8.33
C ARG A 279 -23.78 22.84 7.23
N ASN A 280 -23.66 23.26 5.97
CA ASN A 280 -23.76 22.35 4.82
C ASN A 280 -22.46 21.54 4.58
N THR A 281 -21.33 21.99 5.12
CA THR A 281 -20.03 21.33 4.97
C THR A 281 -19.60 20.56 6.21
N GLN A 282 -20.36 20.66 7.31
CA GLN A 282 -20.09 19.97 8.57
C GLN A 282 -20.25 18.46 8.42
N PRO A 283 -19.19 17.66 8.72
CA PRO A 283 -19.30 16.21 8.72
C PRO A 283 -20.28 15.73 9.78
N GLY A 284 -21.07 14.72 9.48
CA GLY A 284 -22.02 14.13 10.43
C GLY A 284 -23.31 13.64 9.81
N ASN A 285 -24.37 13.68 10.60
CA ASN A 285 -25.72 13.29 10.19
C ASN A 285 -26.77 14.23 10.80
N SER A 286 -28.06 13.90 10.64
CA SER A 286 -29.18 14.70 11.16
C SER A 286 -29.23 14.84 12.68
N GLY A 287 -28.36 14.22 13.45
CA GLY A 287 -28.31 14.27 14.92
C GLY A 287 -26.97 14.66 15.52
N PHE A 288 -25.90 14.58 14.71
CA PHE A 288 -24.52 14.88 15.09
C PHE A 288 -23.87 15.73 14.02
N ARG A 289 -23.23 16.83 14.39
CA ARG A 289 -22.44 17.70 13.50
C ARG A 289 -21.09 17.99 14.09
N LEU A 290 -20.02 17.72 13.36
CA LEU A 290 -18.67 18.08 13.74
C LEU A 290 -18.43 19.57 13.45
N LEU A 291 -17.95 20.30 14.46
CA LEU A 291 -17.63 21.74 14.38
C LEU A 291 -16.14 21.98 14.23
N GLY A 292 -15.32 21.20 14.93
CA GLY A 292 -13.88 21.36 14.89
C GLY A 292 -13.13 20.13 15.39
N LEU A 293 -11.93 19.97 14.84
CA LEU A 293 -10.94 19.00 15.29
C LEU A 293 -9.60 19.74 15.35
N ARG A 294 -8.88 19.67 16.48
CA ARG A 294 -7.61 20.37 16.67
C ARG A 294 -6.60 19.50 17.38
N ILE A 295 -5.33 19.73 17.05
CA ILE A 295 -4.17 19.20 17.78
C ILE A 295 -3.48 20.36 18.46
N LEU A 296 -3.40 20.30 19.79
CA LEU A 296 -2.96 21.40 20.63
C LEU A 296 -1.73 21.00 21.44
N ASP A 297 -0.88 21.98 21.72
CA ASP A 297 0.21 21.88 22.70
C ASP A 297 -0.27 22.03 24.16
N SER A 298 0.66 22.05 25.10
CA SER A 298 0.38 22.27 26.52
C SER A 298 -0.25 23.65 26.80
N ASP A 299 0.01 24.62 25.95
CA ASP A 299 -0.46 26.01 26.13
C ASP A 299 -1.76 26.28 25.36
N SER A 300 -2.40 25.23 24.80
CA SER A 300 -3.64 25.27 24.02
C SER A 300 -3.50 25.99 22.66
N ASN A 301 -2.28 26.08 22.12
CA ASN A 301 -2.06 26.56 20.77
C ASN A 301 -2.08 25.39 19.79
N THR A 302 -2.59 25.61 18.57
CA THR A 302 -2.50 24.62 17.49
C THR A 302 -1.05 24.43 17.08
N ALA A 303 -0.60 23.16 17.08
CA ALA A 303 0.77 22.81 16.74
C ALA A 303 0.82 21.60 15.78
N GLN A 304 1.83 21.59 14.92
CA GLN A 304 2.09 20.50 13.97
C GLN A 304 3.30 19.65 14.37
N ALA A 305 4.19 20.18 15.18
CA ALA A 305 5.38 19.50 15.64
C ALA A 305 5.47 19.55 17.17
N PHE A 306 5.79 18.41 17.77
CA PHE A 306 5.92 18.22 19.21
C PHE A 306 7.23 17.51 19.50
N ARG A 307 7.71 17.63 20.71
CA ARG A 307 8.81 16.80 21.20
C ARG A 307 8.27 15.58 21.96
N THR A 308 9.05 14.50 21.99
CA THR A 308 8.68 13.32 22.79
C THR A 308 8.48 13.63 24.29
N SER A 309 9.02 14.74 24.77
CA SER A 309 8.89 15.22 26.14
C SER A 309 7.63 16.05 26.40
N GLU A 310 6.85 16.39 25.38
CA GLU A 310 5.64 17.21 25.46
C GLU A 310 4.38 16.36 25.43
N SER A 311 3.31 16.83 26.08
CA SER A 311 1.99 16.25 25.96
C SER A 311 1.26 16.85 24.75
N ILE A 312 0.44 16.03 24.09
CA ILE A 312 -0.32 16.44 22.92
C ILE A 312 -1.79 16.32 23.25
N ARG A 313 -2.58 17.35 22.94
CA ARG A 313 -4.02 17.35 23.18
C ARG A 313 -4.78 17.24 21.87
N ILE A 314 -5.72 16.30 21.80
CA ILE A 314 -6.67 16.15 20.70
C ILE A 314 -7.99 16.73 21.18
N GLN A 315 -8.45 17.82 20.54
CA GLN A 315 -9.70 18.50 20.87
C GLN A 315 -10.73 18.23 19.77
N ILE A 316 -11.92 17.82 20.19
CA ILE A 316 -13.05 17.49 19.30
C ILE A 316 -14.23 18.37 19.70
N GLU A 317 -14.72 19.20 18.78
CA GLU A 317 -15.89 20.07 18.98
C GLU A 317 -17.03 19.62 18.09
N PHE A 318 -18.21 19.41 18.67
CA PHE A 318 -19.37 18.94 17.93
C PHE A 318 -20.68 19.45 18.54
N GLU A 319 -21.75 19.36 17.78
CA GLU A 319 -23.10 19.73 18.20
C GLU A 319 -24.04 18.53 18.02
N LEU A 320 -24.89 18.32 19.05
CA LEU A 320 -25.94 17.31 19.02
C LEU A 320 -27.31 17.98 18.89
N ASP A 321 -28.05 17.70 17.81
CA ASP A 321 -29.43 18.15 17.66
C ASP A 321 -30.41 17.29 18.49
N LYS A 322 -30.01 16.06 18.82
CA LYS A 322 -30.75 15.12 19.67
C LYS A 322 -29.77 14.27 20.46
N LEU A 323 -30.14 13.88 21.67
CA LEU A 323 -29.35 12.91 22.43
C LEU A 323 -29.29 11.58 21.67
N ILE A 324 -28.09 11.12 21.43
CA ILE A 324 -27.81 9.81 20.82
C ILE A 324 -27.43 8.88 21.96
N HIS A 325 -28.25 7.89 22.22
CA HIS A 325 -27.97 6.89 23.25
C HIS A 325 -26.69 6.13 22.90
N GLU A 326 -25.80 5.99 23.88
CA GLU A 326 -24.50 5.27 23.73
C GLU A 326 -23.66 5.81 22.57
N ILE A 327 -23.58 7.13 22.41
CA ILE A 327 -22.67 7.74 21.45
C ILE A 327 -21.23 7.50 21.88
N GLY A 328 -20.39 7.02 20.96
CA GLY A 328 -18.95 6.91 21.10
C GLY A 328 -18.26 7.98 20.29
N VAL A 329 -17.52 8.87 20.94
CA VAL A 329 -16.67 9.88 20.28
C VAL A 329 -15.23 9.57 20.63
N GLY A 330 -14.40 9.41 19.61
CA GLY A 330 -12.99 9.06 19.80
C GLY A 330 -12.19 9.24 18.54
N TYR A 331 -10.99 8.71 18.53
CA TYR A 331 -10.09 8.74 17.38
C TYR A 331 -9.21 7.52 17.28
N ASP A 332 -8.79 7.23 16.06
CA ASP A 332 -7.70 6.31 15.75
C ASP A 332 -6.42 7.10 15.59
N LEU A 333 -5.35 6.65 16.24
CA LEU A 333 -4.00 7.13 15.99
C LEU A 333 -3.28 6.15 15.08
N PHE A 334 -2.79 6.64 13.96
CA PHE A 334 -1.95 5.88 13.04
C PHE A 334 -0.54 6.48 13.02
N PHE A 335 0.44 5.63 12.81
CA PHE A 335 1.76 6.05 12.41
C PHE A 335 1.79 6.32 10.90
N ALA A 336 2.74 7.12 10.45
CA ALA A 336 2.83 7.54 9.05
C ALA A 336 2.99 6.40 8.02
N ASP A 337 3.30 5.17 8.47
CA ASP A 337 3.33 3.98 7.62
C ASP A 337 1.95 3.31 7.45
N GLY A 338 0.90 3.91 8.03
CA GLY A 338 -0.46 3.39 8.03
C GLY A 338 -0.74 2.33 9.11
N SER A 339 0.25 2.01 9.95
CA SER A 339 0.02 1.10 11.09
C SER A 339 -0.79 1.81 12.17
N MET A 340 -1.83 1.14 12.66
CA MET A 340 -2.62 1.62 13.80
C MET A 340 -1.79 1.54 15.07
N VAL A 341 -1.68 2.66 15.78
CA VAL A 341 -1.01 2.74 17.09
C VAL A 341 -1.98 2.32 18.18
N TYR A 342 -3.13 2.99 18.25
CA TYR A 342 -4.25 2.65 19.13
C TYR A 342 -5.52 3.37 18.67
N ARG A 343 -6.65 2.95 19.25
CA ARG A 343 -7.95 3.63 19.23
C ARG A 343 -8.31 4.07 20.65
N SER A 344 -8.89 5.24 20.80
CA SER A 344 -9.39 5.71 22.09
C SER A 344 -10.74 6.37 21.95
N TYR A 345 -11.62 6.09 22.92
CA TYR A 345 -12.95 6.69 23.05
C TYR A 345 -13.08 7.42 24.38
N HIS A 346 -13.97 8.40 24.44
CA HIS A 346 -14.23 9.18 25.64
C HIS A 346 -14.74 8.33 26.83
N TYR A 347 -15.19 7.11 26.59
CA TYR A 347 -15.71 6.16 27.59
C TYR A 347 -14.78 4.99 27.89
N ASP A 348 -13.48 5.05 27.51
CA ASP A 348 -12.52 3.97 27.79
C ASP A 348 -12.14 3.85 29.27
N ASP A 349 -12.39 4.89 30.08
CA ASP A 349 -12.19 4.87 31.53
C ASP A 349 -13.45 4.40 32.25
N ILE A 350 -13.41 4.35 33.58
CA ILE A 350 -14.57 4.01 34.43
C ILE A 350 -15.68 5.05 34.26
N PRO A 351 -16.98 4.62 34.32
CA PRO A 351 -18.12 5.51 34.04
C PRO A 351 -18.15 6.83 34.82
N GLU A 352 -17.63 6.84 36.03
CA GLU A 352 -17.59 8.03 36.90
C GLU A 352 -16.65 9.13 36.36
N ARG A 353 -15.78 8.80 35.42
CA ARG A 353 -14.82 9.73 34.77
C ARG A 353 -15.21 10.11 33.36
N TRP A 354 -16.30 9.56 32.84
CA TRP A 354 -16.72 9.90 31.50
C TRP A 354 -17.12 11.37 31.44
N PRO A 355 -16.67 12.12 30.40
CA PRO A 355 -17.16 13.47 30.20
C PRO A 355 -18.65 13.44 29.86
N GLU A 356 -19.43 14.31 30.49
CA GLU A 356 -20.84 14.43 30.22
C GLU A 356 -21.08 15.04 28.84
N ILE A 357 -21.83 14.32 27.98
CA ILE A 357 -22.23 14.78 26.65
C ILE A 357 -23.64 15.33 26.75
N GLN A 358 -23.84 16.57 26.29
CA GLN A 358 -25.11 17.30 26.43
C GLN A 358 -25.72 17.57 25.05
N LEU A 359 -27.00 17.91 25.05
CA LEU A 359 -27.67 18.44 23.87
C LEU A 359 -27.07 19.81 23.49
N GLY A 360 -26.85 20.06 22.21
CA GLY A 360 -26.19 21.26 21.72
C GLY A 360 -24.66 21.11 21.63
N TYR A 361 -23.94 22.16 21.96
CA TYR A 361 -22.48 22.23 21.83
C TYR A 361 -21.74 21.38 22.85
N ASN A 362 -20.78 20.61 22.38
CA ASN A 362 -19.89 19.79 23.21
C ASN A 362 -18.43 20.00 22.77
N ARG A 363 -17.51 19.95 23.74
CA ARG A 363 -16.06 19.97 23.55
C ARG A 363 -15.43 18.87 24.36
N LEU A 364 -14.75 17.94 23.72
CA LEU A 364 -14.00 16.87 24.35
C LEU A 364 -12.51 17.05 24.09
N GLU A 365 -11.69 16.72 25.09
CA GLU A 365 -10.23 16.74 24.97
C GLU A 365 -9.65 15.41 25.46
N CYS A 366 -8.75 14.85 24.67
CA CYS A 366 -7.95 13.69 25.03
C CYS A 366 -6.48 14.09 25.07
N VAL A 367 -5.78 13.73 26.14
CA VAL A 367 -4.36 14.06 26.34
C VAL A 367 -3.51 12.82 26.07
N ILE A 368 -2.64 12.90 25.07
CA ILE A 368 -1.58 11.91 24.84
C ILE A 368 -0.42 12.29 25.77
N PRO A 369 -0.04 11.44 26.73
CA PRO A 369 0.98 11.79 27.73
C PRO A 369 2.36 11.99 27.10
N ALA A 370 3.13 12.89 27.66
CA ALA A 370 4.55 13.04 27.33
C ALA A 370 5.30 11.71 27.51
N GLY A 371 6.16 11.38 26.52
CA GLY A 371 6.96 10.15 26.56
C GLY A 371 6.18 8.88 26.20
N MET A 372 4.98 8.97 25.62
CA MET A 372 4.23 7.82 25.11
C MET A 372 4.60 7.52 23.65
N LEU A 373 4.67 8.52 22.81
CA LEU A 373 4.95 8.37 21.40
C LEU A 373 6.46 8.40 21.10
N ASN A 374 6.85 7.65 20.09
CA ASN A 374 8.22 7.71 19.54
C ASN A 374 8.34 8.89 18.55
N GLY A 375 9.56 9.22 18.13
CA GLY A 375 9.75 10.19 17.03
C GLY A 375 9.18 9.66 15.72
N GLY A 376 8.49 10.53 14.97
CA GLY A 376 7.89 10.21 13.68
C GLY A 376 6.64 11.01 13.39
N SER A 377 5.99 10.73 12.27
CA SER A 377 4.75 11.39 11.87
C SER A 377 3.54 10.53 12.23
N TYR A 378 2.49 11.16 12.73
CA TYR A 378 1.26 10.53 13.19
C TYR A 378 0.04 11.14 12.51
N ILE A 379 -1.00 10.34 12.35
CA ILE A 379 -2.29 10.73 11.77
C ILE A 379 -3.39 10.41 12.76
N VAL A 380 -4.21 11.41 13.07
CA VAL A 380 -5.42 11.31 13.88
C VAL A 380 -6.61 11.19 12.96
N ARG A 381 -7.38 10.12 13.10
CA ARG A 381 -8.64 9.90 12.36
C ARG A 381 -9.80 9.91 13.33
N LEU A 382 -10.74 10.80 13.10
CA LEU A 382 -11.90 10.89 13.99
C LEU A 382 -12.83 9.67 13.78
N CYS A 383 -13.30 9.14 14.90
CA CYS A 383 -14.24 8.03 14.97
C CYS A 383 -15.44 8.43 15.81
N VAL A 384 -16.64 8.44 15.22
CA VAL A 384 -17.90 8.66 15.95
C VAL A 384 -18.86 7.55 15.61
N LEU A 385 -19.41 6.89 16.62
CA LEU A 385 -20.33 5.78 16.44
C LEU A 385 -21.52 5.86 17.40
N GLN A 386 -22.55 5.17 17.08
CA GLN A 386 -23.59 4.74 18.01
C GLN A 386 -23.35 3.27 18.29
N GLN A 387 -23.04 2.94 19.56
CA GLN A 387 -22.58 1.61 19.93
C GLN A 387 -23.54 0.53 19.45
N ASP A 388 -22.97 -0.56 18.88
CA ASP A 388 -23.67 -1.74 18.34
C ASP A 388 -24.70 -1.46 17.24
N ILE A 389 -24.81 -0.19 16.75
CA ILE A 389 -25.80 0.20 15.75
C ILE A 389 -25.16 0.64 14.44
N LYS A 390 -24.33 1.71 14.46
CA LYS A 390 -23.74 2.25 13.22
C LYS A 390 -22.62 3.25 13.47
N TRP A 391 -21.78 3.39 12.46
CA TRP A 391 -20.85 4.51 12.37
C TRP A 391 -21.59 5.80 11.99
N ILE A 392 -21.30 6.90 12.68
CA ILE A 392 -21.72 8.26 12.33
C ILE A 392 -20.66 8.93 11.50
N LEU A 393 -19.39 8.85 11.96
CA LEU A 393 -18.19 9.21 11.22
C LEU A 393 -17.18 8.08 11.35
N ASN A 394 -16.59 7.65 10.23
CA ASN A 394 -15.57 6.62 10.21
C ASN A 394 -14.46 7.06 9.26
N SER A 395 -13.26 7.25 9.79
CA SER A 395 -12.03 7.57 9.06
C SER A 395 -11.87 8.99 8.48
N THR A 396 -12.84 9.87 8.58
CA THR A 396 -12.72 11.26 8.15
C THR A 396 -13.46 12.20 9.11
N PRO A 397 -12.94 13.39 9.43
CA PRO A 397 -11.69 14.02 8.96
C PRO A 397 -10.43 13.47 9.62
N GLU A 398 -9.29 13.77 8.99
CA GLU A 398 -7.96 13.45 9.47
C GLU A 398 -7.16 14.72 9.76
N LEU A 399 -6.31 14.67 10.78
CA LEU A 399 -5.25 15.64 11.06
C LEU A 399 -3.91 14.90 11.19
N SER A 400 -2.81 15.60 10.98
CA SER A 400 -1.47 15.03 11.14
C SER A 400 -0.56 15.92 11.97
N PHE A 401 0.39 15.28 12.67
CA PHE A 401 1.42 15.95 13.44
C PHE A 401 2.72 15.14 13.46
N ASP A 402 3.82 15.82 13.70
CA ASP A 402 5.13 15.23 13.82
C ASP A 402 5.59 15.23 15.28
N VAL A 403 6.28 14.18 15.69
CA VAL A 403 6.94 14.10 16.98
C VAL A 403 8.45 14.04 16.77
N GLU A 404 9.16 15.04 17.26
CA GLU A 404 10.62 15.08 17.23
C GLU A 404 11.18 14.41 18.50
N PHE A 405 12.26 13.66 18.30
CA PHE A 405 12.88 12.98 19.43
C PHE A 405 13.64 13.99 20.31
N ASP A 406 13.30 14.04 21.59
CA ASP A 406 14.00 14.85 22.56
C ASP A 406 15.12 14.07 23.25
N HIS A 407 16.34 14.46 22.97
CA HIS A 407 17.56 13.84 23.52
C HIS A 407 17.86 14.28 24.98
N SER A 408 17.12 15.23 25.54
CA SER A 408 17.42 15.86 26.83
C SER A 408 17.23 14.94 28.04
N ARG A 409 16.40 13.88 27.91
CA ARG A 409 16.00 13.02 29.04
C ARG A 409 17.02 11.94 29.44
N SER A 410 17.93 11.55 28.56
CA SER A 410 18.93 10.53 28.88
C SER A 410 20.14 10.65 27.98
N PRO A 411 21.38 10.59 28.55
CA PRO A 411 22.61 10.64 27.79
C PRO A 411 22.81 9.45 26.83
N PHE A 412 21.99 8.40 26.96
CA PHE A 412 22.04 7.20 26.13
C PHE A 412 21.02 7.20 24.98
N PHE A 413 20.15 8.20 24.89
CA PHE A 413 19.17 8.32 23.80
C PHE A 413 19.78 9.00 22.58
N PHE A 414 20.63 8.28 21.84
CA PHE A 414 21.20 8.79 20.57
C PHE A 414 20.42 8.36 19.33
N LYS A 415 19.46 7.43 19.47
CA LYS A 415 18.70 6.86 18.35
C LYS A 415 17.24 6.67 18.73
N LEU A 416 16.36 6.77 17.75
CA LEU A 416 14.96 6.36 17.86
C LEU A 416 14.86 4.93 18.42
N ARG A 417 13.96 4.72 19.38
CA ARG A 417 13.66 3.38 19.88
C ARG A 417 12.97 2.57 18.80
N ARG A 418 13.12 1.26 18.82
CA ARG A 418 12.33 0.37 17.95
C ARG A 418 10.88 0.38 18.43
N GLY A 419 9.94 0.51 17.48
CA GLY A 419 8.51 0.54 17.76
C GLY A 419 7.89 1.93 17.60
N VAL A 420 6.59 1.96 17.42
CA VAL A 420 5.79 3.17 17.19
C VAL A 420 5.57 3.93 18.48
N ILE A 421 5.36 3.20 19.58
CA ILE A 421 5.29 3.76 20.94
C ILE A 421 6.61 3.52 21.66
N ALA A 422 7.03 4.49 22.47
CA ALA A 422 8.27 4.42 23.23
C ALA A 422 8.07 4.93 24.66
N PRO A 423 7.19 4.25 25.48
CA PRO A 423 6.83 4.72 26.80
C PRO A 423 8.06 4.81 27.70
N VAL A 424 8.11 5.88 28.49
CA VAL A 424 9.11 6.05 29.55
C VAL A 424 8.57 5.36 30.80
N LEU A 425 9.08 4.15 31.08
CA LEU A 425 8.66 3.34 32.21
C LEU A 425 9.63 3.50 33.38
N GLU A 426 9.10 3.44 34.60
CA GLU A 426 9.90 3.46 35.83
C GLU A 426 10.48 2.06 36.09
N TRP A 427 11.81 1.98 36.23
CA TRP A 427 12.50 0.75 36.59
C TRP A 427 12.94 0.83 38.05
N LYS A 428 12.55 -0.15 38.86
CA LYS A 428 12.96 -0.30 40.24
C LYS A 428 13.78 -1.57 40.41
N ARG A 429 14.85 -1.48 41.20
CA ARG A 429 15.57 -2.67 41.63
C ARG A 429 14.72 -3.36 42.71
N SER A 430 14.23 -4.58 42.46
CA SER A 430 13.70 -5.45 43.49
C SER A 430 14.85 -6.16 44.18
N CYS A 431 14.89 -6.10 45.50
CA CYS A 431 15.85 -6.83 46.35
C CYS A 431 15.41 -8.29 46.54
#